data_bcd0f8af9c829cd63268ff01909e3961
#
_entry.id   bcd0f8af9c829cd63268ff01909e3961
#
_cell.length_a   1.000
_cell.length_b   1.000
_cell.length_c   1.000
_cell.angle_alpha   90.00
_cell.angle_beta   90.00
_cell.angle_gamma   90.00
#
_symmetry.space_group_name_H-M   'P 1'
#
loop_
_entity.id
_entity.type
_entity.pdbx_description
1 polymer ?
#
loop_
_entity_poly.entity_id
_entity_poly.type
_entity_poly.pdbx_seq_one_letter_code
_entity_poly.pdbx_strand_id
1 'polypeptide(L)'
;APEVKEYSNIYWDKEVNGSPTLAAQLMADASFNGEKMWSYWPAVGDPVNTSGLAFLPTGYANLGITPTPAVRSGADFPEATFEGLYDYSVFWTADEVEGEEDMAYYRYILGSQPHFMIGKGHKKTFGASVRCVRKVQ
;
A
#
# COMPACT_ATOMS: atom_id res chain seq x y z
N ALA A 1 -2.82 11.08 -11.37
CA ALA A 1 -2.90 10.94 -9.90
C ALA A 1 -3.52 12.21 -9.33
N PRO A 2 -4.47 12.12 -8.41
CA PRO A 2 -4.97 13.32 -7.76
C PRO A 2 -3.82 14.00 -7.04
N GLU A 3 -3.67 15.30 -7.27
CA GLU A 3 -2.73 16.11 -6.52
C GLU A 3 -2.99 15.98 -5.03
N VAL A 4 -1.93 15.82 -4.26
CA VAL A 4 -2.00 15.85 -2.81
C VAL A 4 -2.34 17.28 -2.42
N LYS A 5 -3.62 17.55 -2.22
CA LYS A 5 -4.05 18.83 -1.65
C LYS A 5 -3.74 18.87 -0.17
N GLU A 6 -3.39 20.05 0.30
CA GLU A 6 -2.98 20.30 1.67
C GLU A 6 -3.78 19.54 2.73
N TYR A 7 -3.06 18.89 3.61
CA TYR A 7 -3.52 17.87 4.55
C TYR A 7 -4.46 18.36 5.67
N SER A 8 -4.64 19.66 5.85
CA SER A 8 -5.18 20.16 7.12
C SER A 8 -6.66 19.87 7.36
N ASN A 9 -7.48 19.79 6.32
CA ASN A 9 -8.92 19.59 6.48
C ASN A 9 -9.43 18.27 5.93
N ILE A 10 -8.68 17.62 5.04
CA ILE A 10 -9.06 16.35 4.42
C ILE A 10 -8.83 15.17 5.36
N TYR A 11 -7.96 15.33 6.33
CA TYR A 11 -7.55 14.26 7.23
C TYR A 11 -8.70 13.65 8.04
N TRP A 12 -9.71 14.45 8.37
CA TRP A 12 -10.86 14.01 9.15
C TRP A 12 -12.13 13.82 8.31
N ASP A 13 -12.07 14.14 7.03
CA ASP A 13 -13.21 13.99 6.15
C ASP A 13 -13.31 12.56 5.62
N LYS A 14 -14.34 11.86 6.03
CA LYS A 14 -14.67 10.53 5.52
C LYS A 14 -15.18 10.55 4.10
N GLU A 15 -15.53 11.72 3.62
CA GLU A 15 -16.05 11.94 2.30
C GLU A 15 -15.41 13.18 1.69
N VAL A 16 -15.15 13.14 0.41
CA VAL A 16 -14.71 14.28 -0.37
C VAL A 16 -15.82 14.65 -1.35
N ASN A 17 -16.36 15.86 -1.20
CA ASN A 17 -17.46 16.36 -2.05
C ASN A 17 -18.68 15.42 -2.09
N GLY A 18 -19.06 14.85 -0.95
CA GLY A 18 -20.18 13.93 -0.85
C GLY A 18 -19.93 12.53 -1.37
N SER A 19 -18.68 12.20 -1.67
CA SER A 19 -18.27 10.85 -2.11
C SER A 19 -17.25 10.27 -1.13
N PRO A 20 -17.23 8.94 -0.97
CA PRO A 20 -16.19 8.28 -0.16
C PRO A 20 -14.79 8.70 -0.60
N THR A 21 -13.84 8.70 0.34
CA THR A 21 -12.44 8.98 0.03
C THR A 21 -11.89 8.01 -1.02
N LEU A 22 -10.85 8.40 -1.72
CA LEU A 22 -10.25 7.53 -2.73
C LEU A 22 -9.76 6.22 -2.13
N ALA A 23 -9.13 6.26 -0.96
CA ALA A 23 -8.71 5.03 -0.27
C ALA A 23 -9.90 4.12 0.03
N ALA A 24 -10.99 4.64 0.57
CA ALA A 24 -12.20 3.85 0.86
C ALA A 24 -12.80 3.21 -0.39
N GLN A 25 -12.78 3.90 -1.53
CA GLN A 25 -13.25 3.38 -2.81
C GLN A 25 -12.40 2.21 -3.35
N LEU A 26 -11.12 2.18 -2.98
CA LEU A 26 -10.17 1.15 -3.42
C LEU A 26 -10.10 -0.05 -2.46
N MET A 27 -10.39 0.17 -1.17
CA MET A 27 -10.28 -0.85 -0.13
C MET A 27 -11.35 -1.92 -0.26
N ALA A 28 -10.94 -3.18 -0.16
CA ALA A 28 -11.88 -4.29 -0.04
C ALA A 28 -12.70 -4.18 1.24
N ASP A 29 -14.00 -4.33 1.14
CA ASP A 29 -14.86 -4.54 2.31
C ASP A 29 -14.86 -6.04 2.63
N ALA A 30 -13.80 -6.49 3.28
CA ALA A 30 -13.55 -7.89 3.57
C ALA A 30 -13.32 -8.09 5.07
N SER A 31 -13.76 -9.25 5.56
CA SER A 31 -13.58 -9.65 6.95
C SER A 31 -12.86 -11.00 7.03
N PHE A 32 -12.10 -11.17 8.10
CA PHE A 32 -11.43 -12.42 8.43
C PHE A 32 -11.65 -12.70 9.91
N ASN A 33 -12.08 -13.91 10.23
CA ASN A 33 -12.43 -14.31 11.62
C ASN A 33 -13.41 -13.34 12.31
N GLY A 34 -14.39 -12.82 11.57
CA GLY A 34 -15.41 -11.93 12.11
C GLY A 34 -14.99 -10.47 12.26
N GLU A 35 -13.76 -10.13 11.90
CA GLU A 35 -13.24 -8.75 11.95
C GLU A 35 -12.92 -8.23 10.56
N LYS A 36 -13.11 -6.92 10.34
CA LYS A 36 -12.71 -6.29 9.08
C LYS A 36 -11.21 -6.38 8.91
N MET A 37 -10.75 -6.67 7.71
CA MET A 37 -9.32 -6.75 7.40
C MET A 37 -8.63 -5.40 7.45
N TRP A 38 -9.28 -4.36 6.94
CA TRP A 38 -8.77 -3.01 7.06
C TRP A 38 -9.05 -2.44 8.45
N SER A 39 -8.02 -1.90 9.08
CA SER A 39 -8.18 -1.14 10.32
C SER A 39 -9.01 0.11 10.06
N TYR A 40 -9.97 0.37 10.93
CA TYR A 40 -10.83 1.54 10.80
C TYR A 40 -10.13 2.80 11.27
N TRP A 41 -10.15 3.82 10.43
CA TRP A 41 -9.64 5.15 10.75
C TRP A 41 -10.62 6.24 10.34
N PRO A 42 -10.81 7.26 11.18
CA PRO A 42 -11.76 8.34 10.87
C PRO A 42 -11.49 9.06 9.55
N ALA A 43 -10.22 9.21 9.19
CA ALA A 43 -9.83 9.91 7.97
C ALA A 43 -10.23 9.18 6.69
N VAL A 44 -10.26 7.85 6.72
CA VAL A 44 -10.59 7.04 5.54
C VAL A 44 -12.09 6.81 5.42
N GLY A 45 -12.77 6.60 6.54
CA GLY A 45 -14.13 6.10 6.55
C GLY A 45 -14.21 4.59 6.33
N ASP A 46 -15.41 4.09 6.14
CA ASP A 46 -15.60 2.66 5.89
C ASP A 46 -15.15 2.26 4.48
N PRO A 47 -14.46 1.14 4.32
CA PRO A 47 -14.17 0.59 3.01
C PRO A 47 -15.48 0.32 2.25
N VAL A 48 -15.59 0.83 1.04
CA VAL A 48 -16.82 0.67 0.23
C VAL A 48 -16.55 0.00 -1.11
N ASN A 49 -15.29 -0.10 -1.53
CA ASN A 49 -14.87 -0.78 -2.75
C ASN A 49 -15.68 -0.41 -4.01
N THR A 50 -16.07 0.84 -4.14
CA THR A 50 -16.84 1.29 -5.32
C THR A 50 -16.08 1.16 -6.63
N SER A 51 -14.74 1.14 -6.57
CA SER A 51 -13.90 0.89 -7.74
C SER A 51 -13.94 -0.56 -8.23
N GLY A 52 -14.33 -1.50 -7.37
CA GLY A 52 -14.24 -2.93 -7.65
C GLY A 52 -12.84 -3.52 -7.61
N LEU A 53 -11.81 -2.71 -7.33
CA LEU A 53 -10.42 -3.19 -7.28
C LEU A 53 -10.10 -4.04 -6.05
N ALA A 54 -10.86 -3.86 -4.98
CA ALA A 54 -10.81 -4.70 -3.78
C ALA A 54 -9.39 -4.89 -3.21
N PHE A 55 -8.69 -3.81 -2.94
CA PHE A 55 -7.34 -3.88 -2.38
C PHE A 55 -7.37 -4.43 -0.95
N LEU A 56 -6.56 -5.46 -0.72
CA LEU A 56 -6.40 -6.09 0.59
C LEU A 56 -5.19 -5.53 1.34
N PRO A 57 -5.26 -5.41 2.67
CA PRO A 57 -4.15 -4.85 3.46
C PRO A 57 -3.07 -5.91 3.74
N THR A 58 -2.38 -6.32 2.72
CA THR A 58 -1.37 -7.39 2.77
C THR A 58 0.00 -6.91 3.24
N GLY A 59 0.18 -5.60 3.41
CA GLY A 59 1.43 -5.03 3.86
C GLY A 59 2.51 -4.99 2.78
N TYR A 60 3.74 -4.90 3.24
CA TYR A 60 4.94 -4.84 2.41
C TYR A 60 6.10 -5.52 3.12
N ALA A 61 7.23 -5.70 2.42
CA ALA A 61 8.41 -6.30 2.98
C ALA A 61 9.63 -5.39 2.83
N ASN A 62 10.48 -5.40 3.84
CA ASN A 62 11.82 -4.84 3.77
C ASN A 62 12.84 -5.96 3.90
N LEU A 63 13.77 -6.03 2.97
CA LEU A 63 14.94 -6.88 3.10
C LEU A 63 16.02 -6.08 3.81
N GLY A 64 16.43 -6.53 4.99
CA GLY A 64 17.45 -5.84 5.79
C GLY A 64 18.74 -5.69 5.00
N ILE A 65 19.27 -4.48 4.96
CA ILE A 65 20.59 -4.20 4.39
C ILE A 65 21.67 -4.63 5.37
N THR A 66 21.38 -4.58 6.68
CA THR A 66 22.30 -4.96 7.74
C THR A 66 22.13 -6.45 8.04
N PRO A 67 23.20 -7.25 8.03
CA PRO A 67 23.12 -8.65 8.39
C PRO A 67 22.57 -8.82 9.80
N THR A 68 21.50 -9.56 9.93
CA THR A 68 20.96 -9.98 11.22
C THR A 68 21.75 -11.18 11.75
N PRO A 69 21.60 -11.54 13.02
CA PRO A 69 22.19 -12.78 13.54
C PRO A 69 21.82 -14.04 12.75
N ALA A 70 20.61 -14.09 12.19
CA ALA A 70 20.16 -15.19 11.34
C ALA A 70 20.99 -15.28 10.06
N VAL A 71 21.30 -14.16 9.41
CA VAL A 71 22.18 -14.11 8.24
C VAL A 71 23.59 -14.55 8.60
N ARG A 72 24.08 -14.15 9.77
CA ARG A 72 25.41 -14.56 10.27
C ARG A 72 25.52 -16.06 10.56
N SER A 73 24.41 -16.75 10.75
CA SER A 73 24.41 -18.20 10.97
C SER A 73 24.48 -19.01 9.68
N GLY A 74 24.80 -18.37 8.55
CA GLY A 74 25.06 -19.04 7.28
C GLY A 74 23.92 -18.95 6.27
N ALA A 75 22.87 -18.22 6.56
CA ALA A 75 21.86 -17.91 5.55
C ALA A 75 22.39 -16.82 4.63
N ASP A 76 22.37 -17.06 3.32
CA ASP A 76 22.88 -16.14 2.31
C ASP A 76 21.93 -14.96 2.03
N PHE A 77 20.81 -14.85 2.74
CA PHE A 77 19.79 -13.86 2.49
C PHE A 77 19.61 -12.95 3.70
N PRO A 78 19.51 -11.62 3.48
CA PRO A 78 19.08 -10.72 4.54
C PRO A 78 17.70 -11.13 5.03
N GLU A 79 17.46 -11.04 6.31
CA GLU A 79 16.17 -11.35 6.89
C GLU A 79 15.14 -10.33 6.37
N ALA A 80 14.05 -10.84 5.81
CA ALA A 80 12.93 -10.02 5.39
C ALA A 80 12.06 -9.70 6.61
N THR A 81 11.72 -8.44 6.80
CA THR A 81 10.68 -8.03 7.71
C THR A 81 9.40 -7.77 6.93
N PHE A 82 8.29 -8.30 7.42
CA PHE A 82 6.96 -8.06 6.85
C PHE A 82 6.22 -7.08 7.75
N GLU A 83 5.76 -5.98 7.18
CA GLU A 83 5.18 -4.87 7.92
C GLU A 83 3.85 -4.44 7.30
N GLY A 84 3.03 -3.75 8.08
CA GLY A 84 1.82 -3.12 7.59
C GLY A 84 0.65 -4.06 7.29
N LEU A 85 0.68 -5.32 7.77
CA LEU A 85 -0.48 -6.20 7.66
C LEU A 85 -1.69 -5.56 8.34
N TYR A 86 -2.83 -5.57 7.66
CA TYR A 86 -4.08 -4.90 8.01
C TYR A 86 -4.09 -3.36 7.91
N ASP A 87 -2.93 -2.73 7.67
CA ASP A 87 -2.82 -1.27 7.59
C ASP A 87 -2.43 -0.75 6.21
N TYR A 88 -1.73 -1.54 5.42
CA TYR A 88 -1.17 -1.13 4.12
C TYR A 88 -1.52 -2.10 3.01
N SER A 89 -1.86 -1.55 1.86
CA SER A 89 -1.88 -2.26 0.58
C SER A 89 -0.91 -1.59 -0.36
N VAL A 90 0.14 -2.31 -0.76
CA VAL A 90 1.26 -1.76 -1.52
C VAL A 90 1.49 -2.59 -2.78
N PHE A 91 1.57 -1.93 -3.92
CA PHE A 91 1.73 -2.58 -5.22
C PHE A 91 2.84 -1.94 -6.04
N TRP A 92 3.68 -2.75 -6.64
CA TRP A 92 4.58 -2.29 -7.68
C TRP A 92 3.79 -1.75 -8.87
N THR A 93 4.31 -0.69 -9.49
CA THR A 93 3.85 -0.23 -10.79
C THR A 93 4.81 -0.71 -11.88
N ALA A 94 4.42 -0.56 -13.13
CA ALA A 94 5.30 -0.84 -14.26
C ALA A 94 6.26 0.33 -14.56
N ASP A 95 6.17 1.42 -13.82
CA ASP A 95 6.96 2.62 -14.07
C ASP A 95 8.30 2.57 -13.37
N GLU A 96 9.35 2.71 -14.14
CA GLU A 96 10.70 2.84 -13.63
C GLU A 96 11.00 4.30 -13.26
N VAL A 97 11.94 4.49 -12.36
CA VAL A 97 12.38 5.83 -11.95
C VAL A 97 13.50 6.28 -12.87
N GLU A 98 13.28 7.37 -13.59
CA GLU A 98 14.27 7.92 -14.51
C GLU A 98 15.56 8.29 -13.77
N GLY A 99 16.69 7.80 -14.29
CA GLY A 99 18.01 8.05 -13.70
C GLY A 99 18.34 7.20 -12.47
N GLU A 100 17.42 6.32 -12.03
CA GLU A 100 17.61 5.47 -10.85
C GLU A 100 17.26 4.01 -11.20
N GLU A 101 18.18 3.30 -11.81
CA GLU A 101 17.95 1.95 -12.35
C GLU A 101 17.52 0.91 -11.30
N ASP A 102 17.96 1.08 -10.06
CA ASP A 102 17.65 0.18 -8.95
C ASP A 102 16.31 0.47 -8.27
N MET A 103 15.61 1.52 -8.72
CA MET A 103 14.38 2.00 -8.11
C MET A 103 13.19 1.78 -9.05
N ALA A 104 12.03 1.55 -8.45
CA ALA A 104 10.76 1.55 -9.17
C ALA A 104 9.69 2.24 -8.34
N TYR A 105 8.67 2.74 -9.01
CA TYR A 105 7.53 3.31 -8.31
C TYR A 105 6.59 2.23 -7.80
N TYR A 106 6.05 2.45 -6.62
CA TYR A 106 4.94 1.68 -6.10
C TYR A 106 3.79 2.61 -5.72
N ARG A 107 2.59 2.08 -5.72
CA ARG A 107 1.41 2.75 -5.20
C ARG A 107 0.94 2.06 -3.94
N TYR A 108 0.38 2.85 -3.03
CA TYR A 108 -0.14 2.31 -1.80
C TYR A 108 -1.31 3.11 -1.24
N ILE A 109 -2.13 2.42 -0.49
CA ILE A 109 -3.13 2.99 0.40
C ILE A 109 -2.87 2.47 1.81
N LEU A 110 -3.24 3.26 2.79
CA LEU A 110 -3.11 2.87 4.19
C LEU A 110 -4.34 3.29 4.98
N GLY A 111 -4.58 2.60 6.09
CA GLY A 111 -5.79 2.77 6.89
C GLY A 111 -5.97 4.16 7.50
N SER A 112 -4.91 4.95 7.62
CA SER A 112 -4.94 6.28 8.25
C SER A 112 -4.94 7.46 7.29
N GLN A 113 -4.93 7.22 5.96
CA GLN A 113 -4.86 8.29 4.94
C GLN A 113 -5.94 8.10 3.87
N PRO A 114 -6.63 9.19 3.49
CA PRO A 114 -7.71 9.10 2.49
C PRO A 114 -7.22 9.03 1.05
N HIS A 115 -5.92 9.09 0.80
CA HIS A 115 -5.32 9.26 -0.52
C HIS A 115 -4.76 7.96 -1.09
N PHE A 116 -4.58 7.95 -2.40
CA PHE A 116 -3.81 6.94 -3.12
C PHE A 116 -2.40 7.45 -3.32
N MET A 117 -1.48 6.89 -2.57
CA MET A 117 -0.12 7.38 -2.41
C MET A 117 0.83 6.79 -3.44
N ILE A 118 1.97 7.44 -3.63
CA ILE A 118 3.06 6.96 -4.49
C ILE A 118 4.38 7.02 -3.71
N GLY A 119 5.22 6.02 -3.92
CA GLY A 119 6.55 5.98 -3.36
C GLY A 119 7.54 5.35 -4.32
N LYS A 120 8.83 5.45 -3.98
CA LYS A 120 9.92 4.77 -4.68
C LYS A 120 10.46 3.67 -3.80
N GLY A 121 10.61 2.49 -4.37
CA GLY A 121 11.18 1.35 -3.67
C GLY A 121 12.40 0.81 -4.39
N HIS A 122 13.39 0.36 -3.62
CA HIS A 122 14.56 -0.30 -4.18
C HIS A 122 14.18 -1.70 -4.62
N LYS A 123 14.43 -2.04 -5.89
CA LYS A 123 14.01 -3.31 -6.51
C LYS A 123 14.50 -4.56 -5.78
N LYS A 124 15.62 -4.47 -5.05
CA LYS A 124 16.24 -5.61 -4.36
C LYS A 124 15.94 -5.68 -2.86
N THR A 125 15.53 -4.58 -2.25
CA THR A 125 15.39 -4.50 -0.79
C THR A 125 13.99 -4.15 -0.33
N PHE A 126 13.08 -3.84 -1.25
CA PHE A 126 11.70 -3.56 -0.95
C PHE A 126 10.78 -4.57 -1.64
N GLY A 127 9.85 -5.13 -0.91
CA GLY A 127 8.86 -6.07 -1.42
C GLY A 127 7.46 -5.49 -1.38
N ALA A 128 6.76 -5.55 -2.48
CA ALA A 128 5.37 -5.14 -2.61
C ALA A 128 4.60 -6.21 -3.38
N SER A 129 3.28 -6.16 -3.25
CA SER A 129 2.40 -7.06 -3.99
C SER A 129 2.46 -6.76 -5.49
N VAL A 130 2.15 -7.78 -6.28
CA VAL A 130 2.05 -7.65 -7.74
C VAL A 130 0.60 -7.92 -8.14
N ARG A 131 0.05 -7.02 -8.93
CA ARG A 131 -1.28 -7.18 -9.49
C ARG A 131 -1.20 -7.00 -11.00
N CYS A 132 -1.29 -8.12 -11.70
CA CYS A 132 -1.23 -8.11 -13.16
C CYS A 132 -2.52 -7.55 -13.75
N VAL A 133 -2.37 -6.76 -14.81
CA VAL A 133 -3.49 -6.22 -15.58
C VAL A 133 -3.38 -6.69 -17.02
N ARG A 134 -4.53 -6.85 -17.65
CA ARG A 134 -4.61 -7.22 -19.06
C ARG A 134 -5.26 -6.08 -19.83
N LYS A 135 -4.67 -5.73 -20.98
CA LYS A 135 -5.34 -4.81 -21.89
C LYS A 135 -6.64 -5.44 -22.41
N VAL A 136 -7.70 -4.69 -22.32
CA VAL A 136 -8.96 -5.03 -22.96
C VAL A 136 -8.94 -4.43 -24.38
N GLN A 137 -9.08 -5.28 -25.35
CA GLN A 137 -9.15 -4.86 -26.76
C GLN A 137 -10.57 -4.49 -27.13
#